data_4f9ad1caf88a5ee07875abbbc54b5a8a
#
_entry.id   4f9ad1caf88a5ee07875abbbc54b5a8a
#
_cell.length_a   1.000
_cell.length_b   1.000
_cell.length_c   1.000
_cell.angle_alpha   90.00
_cell.angle_beta   90.00
_cell.angle_gamma   90.00
#
_symmetry.space_group_name_H-M   'P 1'
#
loop_
_entity.id
_entity.type
_entity.pdbx_description
1 polymer ?
#
loop_
_entity_poly.entity_id
_entity_poly.type
_entity_poly.pdbx_seq_one_letter_code
_entity_poly.pdbx_strand_id
1 'polypeptide(L)'
;PTLFRYTIVITIIGVAYIYGTWRPNDIVKNKIIHTVEADVVETAHSFGLHEPSFEYNNDESFISSLKTCIDYINFKTAPRQRIPSAIIISMAGIESAWGTSRFATEGNNLFGIRTWDPDAPQLKPLEVPNARFGVKVYKTKCSSVQDMIDTINNHSAYKDFRKEREKQYDNGDWDYRRLLEKLDAWSTNPKYAGIVFDTIITRQLP
;
A
#
# COMPACT_ATOMS: atom_id res chain seq x y z
N PRO A 1 -11.54 43.06 38.28
CA PRO A 1 -10.36 42.46 37.64
C PRO A 1 -10.27 40.93 37.81
N THR A 2 -10.70 40.38 38.94
CA THR A 2 -10.65 38.92 39.21
C THR A 2 -11.68 38.13 38.39
N LEU A 3 -12.91 38.57 38.29
CA LEU A 3 -13.98 37.92 37.54
C LEU A 3 -13.62 37.75 36.05
N PHE A 4 -13.05 38.76 35.44
CA PHE A 4 -12.59 38.75 34.05
C PHE A 4 -11.47 37.70 33.80
N ARG A 5 -10.57 37.56 34.76
CA ARG A 5 -9.51 36.50 34.67
C ARG A 5 -10.08 35.08 34.73
N TYR A 6 -11.06 34.83 35.60
CA TYR A 6 -11.73 33.55 35.69
C TYR A 6 -12.51 33.21 34.38
N THR A 7 -13.18 34.21 33.78
CA THR A 7 -13.90 34.01 32.52
C THR A 7 -12.95 33.60 31.39
N ILE A 8 -11.78 34.27 31.27
CA ILE A 8 -10.77 33.92 30.27
C ILE A 8 -10.26 32.48 30.48
N VAL A 9 -9.93 32.10 31.71
CA VAL A 9 -9.43 30.75 32.02
C VAL A 9 -10.46 29.66 31.67
N ILE A 10 -11.73 29.88 32.04
CA ILE A 10 -12.82 28.94 31.74
C ILE A 10 -13.03 28.82 30.24
N THR A 11 -12.95 29.95 29.50
CA THR A 11 -13.07 29.93 28.03
C THR A 11 -11.92 29.15 27.37
N ILE A 12 -10.69 29.36 27.84
CA ILE A 12 -9.50 28.61 27.32
C ILE A 12 -9.64 27.11 27.58
N ILE A 13 -10.05 26.73 28.80
CA ILE A 13 -10.28 25.31 29.15
C ILE A 13 -11.40 24.74 28.29
N GLY A 14 -12.50 25.45 28.06
CA GLY A 14 -13.61 25.03 27.23
C GLY A 14 -13.19 24.83 25.78
N VAL A 15 -12.43 25.76 25.21
CA VAL A 15 -11.89 25.67 23.85
C VAL A 15 -10.91 24.50 23.73
N ALA A 16 -10.00 24.32 24.71
CA ALA A 16 -9.06 23.21 24.73
C ALA A 16 -9.77 21.85 24.85
N TYR A 17 -10.82 21.78 25.65
CA TYR A 17 -11.65 20.56 25.78
C TYR A 17 -12.38 20.24 24.48
N ILE A 18 -13.04 21.20 23.86
CA ILE A 18 -13.73 21.04 22.57
C ILE A 18 -12.73 20.61 21.48
N TYR A 19 -11.57 21.29 21.41
CA TYR A 19 -10.54 20.98 20.42
C TYR A 19 -9.93 19.57 20.61
N GLY A 20 -9.72 19.18 21.88
CA GLY A 20 -9.18 17.85 22.22
C GLY A 20 -10.17 16.71 22.00
N THR A 21 -11.48 16.95 22.18
CA THR A 21 -12.52 15.94 21.94
C THR A 21 -12.88 15.79 20.47
N TRP A 22 -12.79 16.88 19.65
CA TRP A 22 -13.13 16.86 18.22
C TRP A 22 -11.94 16.49 17.31
N ARG A 23 -10.72 16.60 17.81
CA ARG A 23 -9.50 16.17 17.11
C ARG A 23 -8.69 15.26 18.01
N PRO A 24 -9.02 13.96 18.03
CA PRO A 24 -8.20 13.01 18.75
C PRO A 24 -6.76 13.09 18.22
N ASN A 25 -5.79 13.10 19.13
CA ASN A 25 -4.38 13.18 18.76
C ASN A 25 -3.97 11.92 17.99
N ASP A 26 -2.87 12.02 17.24
CA ASP A 26 -2.41 10.93 16.36
C ASP A 26 -2.08 9.65 17.14
N ILE A 27 -1.71 9.75 18.42
CA ILE A 27 -1.46 8.59 19.28
C ILE A 27 -2.77 7.81 19.53
N VAL A 28 -3.86 8.51 19.81
CA VAL A 28 -5.18 7.89 20.02
C VAL A 28 -5.72 7.32 18.73
N LYS A 29 -5.58 8.04 17.62
CA LYS A 29 -5.97 7.56 16.29
C LYS A 29 -5.21 6.29 15.91
N ASN A 30 -3.88 6.29 16.06
CA ASN A 30 -3.07 5.14 15.73
C ASN A 30 -3.41 3.94 16.62
N LYS A 31 -3.62 4.16 17.93
CA LYS A 31 -4.04 3.10 18.84
C LYS A 31 -5.39 2.49 18.45
N ILE A 32 -6.38 3.33 18.09
CA ILE A 32 -7.70 2.86 17.63
C ILE A 32 -7.55 2.09 16.32
N ILE A 33 -6.78 2.60 15.36
CA ILE A 33 -6.55 1.94 14.08
C ILE A 33 -5.93 0.56 14.32
N HIS A 34 -4.85 0.46 15.08
CA HIS A 34 -4.20 -0.83 15.38
C HIS A 34 -5.11 -1.81 16.14
N THR A 35 -5.96 -1.32 17.04
CA THR A 35 -6.91 -2.19 17.74
C THR A 35 -7.98 -2.72 16.79
N VAL A 36 -8.54 -1.87 15.94
CA VAL A 36 -9.54 -2.26 14.94
C VAL A 36 -8.94 -3.21 13.89
N GLU A 37 -7.72 -2.96 13.44
CA GLU A 37 -7.02 -3.85 12.52
C GLU A 37 -6.77 -5.23 13.15
N ALA A 38 -6.36 -5.29 14.42
CA ALA A 38 -6.17 -6.55 15.14
C ALA A 38 -7.48 -7.33 15.27
N ASP A 39 -8.57 -6.66 15.66
CA ASP A 39 -9.90 -7.27 15.79
C ASP A 39 -10.42 -7.80 14.45
N VAL A 40 -10.19 -7.06 13.36
CA VAL A 40 -10.56 -7.49 11.99
C VAL A 40 -9.77 -8.72 11.57
N VAL A 41 -8.46 -8.76 11.85
CA VAL A 41 -7.61 -9.91 11.54
C VAL A 41 -8.03 -11.13 12.36
N GLU A 42 -8.30 -10.98 13.66
CA GLU A 42 -8.75 -12.07 14.52
C GLU A 42 -10.13 -12.59 14.08
N THR A 43 -11.03 -11.68 13.72
CA THR A 43 -12.34 -12.03 13.16
C THR A 43 -12.21 -12.76 11.84
N ALA A 44 -11.33 -12.30 10.95
CA ALA A 44 -11.06 -12.97 9.68
C ALA A 44 -10.53 -14.41 9.91
N HIS A 45 -9.58 -14.59 10.83
CA HIS A 45 -9.08 -15.91 11.21
C HIS A 45 -10.17 -16.82 11.77
N SER A 46 -11.09 -16.30 12.60
CA SER A 46 -12.23 -17.07 13.14
C SER A 46 -13.18 -17.56 12.06
N PHE A 47 -13.27 -16.85 10.92
CA PHE A 47 -14.01 -17.27 9.72
C PHE A 47 -13.18 -18.12 8.75
N GLY A 48 -11.95 -18.54 9.12
CA GLY A 48 -11.08 -19.33 8.28
C GLY A 48 -10.42 -18.55 7.13
N LEU A 49 -10.45 -17.22 7.18
CA LEU A 49 -9.78 -16.36 6.20
C LEU A 49 -8.29 -16.24 6.55
N HIS A 50 -7.49 -17.10 5.96
CA HIS A 50 -6.03 -17.05 6.06
C HIS A 50 -5.42 -16.46 4.80
N GLU A 51 -4.16 -16.01 4.92
CA GLU A 51 -3.40 -15.59 3.76
C GLU A 51 -3.36 -16.73 2.73
N PRO A 52 -3.76 -16.48 1.46
CA PRO A 52 -3.80 -17.51 0.45
C PRO A 52 -2.39 -17.96 0.05
N SER A 53 -2.26 -19.22 -0.37
CA SER A 53 -1.06 -19.69 -1.05
C SER A 53 -0.89 -18.95 -2.38
N PHE A 54 0.37 -18.67 -2.76
CA PHE A 54 0.70 -17.99 -4.00
C PHE A 54 1.45 -18.95 -4.92
N GLU A 55 0.68 -19.78 -5.63
CA GLU A 55 1.19 -20.81 -6.54
C GLU A 55 0.93 -20.38 -8.00
N TYR A 56 1.94 -20.51 -8.86
CA TYR A 56 1.83 -20.19 -10.28
C TYR A 56 2.89 -20.91 -11.11
N ASN A 57 2.58 -21.14 -12.38
CA ASN A 57 3.46 -21.75 -13.36
C ASN A 57 3.44 -21.05 -14.73
N ASN A 58 2.60 -20.03 -14.89
CA ASN A 58 2.47 -19.19 -16.07
C ASN A 58 1.89 -17.83 -15.67
N ASP A 59 1.79 -16.90 -16.63
CA ASP A 59 1.30 -15.52 -16.40
C ASP A 59 -0.15 -15.53 -15.90
N GLU A 60 -1.02 -16.39 -16.42
CA GLU A 60 -2.44 -16.45 -16.04
C GLU A 60 -2.61 -16.89 -14.59
N SER A 61 -1.89 -17.94 -14.19
CA SER A 61 -1.92 -18.43 -12.80
C SER A 61 -1.24 -17.44 -11.85
N PHE A 62 -0.20 -16.71 -12.30
CA PHE A 62 0.38 -15.61 -11.55
C PHE A 62 -0.66 -14.50 -11.28
N ILE A 63 -1.37 -14.06 -12.32
CA ILE A 63 -2.44 -13.05 -12.22
C ILE A 63 -3.53 -13.53 -11.26
N SER A 64 -3.96 -14.79 -11.37
CA SER A 64 -5.00 -15.38 -10.51
C SER A 64 -4.57 -15.40 -9.04
N SER A 65 -3.36 -15.91 -8.75
CA SER A 65 -2.81 -15.95 -7.38
C SER A 65 -2.64 -14.55 -6.81
N LEU A 66 -2.16 -13.61 -7.62
CA LEU A 66 -2.01 -12.22 -7.21
C LEU A 66 -3.36 -11.56 -6.90
N LYS A 67 -4.38 -11.82 -7.76
CA LYS A 67 -5.73 -11.33 -7.51
C LYS A 67 -6.30 -11.85 -6.19
N THR A 68 -6.17 -13.15 -5.92
CA THR A 68 -6.62 -13.74 -4.65
C THR A 68 -5.91 -13.10 -3.45
N CYS A 69 -4.62 -12.80 -3.59
CA CYS A 69 -3.85 -12.10 -2.58
C CYS A 69 -4.36 -10.66 -2.37
N ILE A 70 -4.63 -9.92 -3.46
CA ILE A 70 -5.19 -8.57 -3.39
C ILE A 70 -6.57 -8.59 -2.72
N ASP A 71 -7.43 -9.54 -3.05
CA ASP A 71 -8.75 -9.67 -2.46
C ASP A 71 -8.65 -9.93 -0.94
N TYR A 72 -7.72 -10.77 -0.51
CA TYR A 72 -7.42 -10.99 0.91
C TYR A 72 -6.94 -9.71 1.63
N ILE A 73 -6.05 -8.96 1.00
CA ILE A 73 -5.57 -7.68 1.55
C ILE A 73 -6.70 -6.65 1.58
N ASN A 74 -7.49 -6.58 0.53
CA ASN A 74 -8.62 -5.65 0.42
C ASN A 74 -9.72 -5.93 1.46
N PHE A 75 -9.86 -7.18 1.94
CA PHE A 75 -10.77 -7.48 3.03
C PHE A 75 -10.42 -6.67 4.30
N LYS A 76 -9.13 -6.47 4.56
CA LYS A 76 -8.61 -5.71 5.72
C LYS A 76 -8.40 -4.22 5.43
N THR A 77 -8.49 -3.81 4.17
CA THR A 77 -8.21 -2.44 3.74
C THR A 77 -9.49 -1.64 3.56
N ALA A 78 -9.55 -0.47 4.18
CA ALA A 78 -10.69 0.43 4.03
C ALA A 78 -10.95 0.74 2.53
N PRO A 79 -12.21 0.73 2.05
CA PRO A 79 -12.52 0.85 0.62
C PRO A 79 -11.85 2.04 -0.08
N ARG A 80 -11.79 3.21 0.57
CA ARG A 80 -11.13 4.41 0.04
C ARG A 80 -9.60 4.30 -0.04
N GLN A 81 -8.98 3.33 0.64
CA GLN A 81 -7.54 3.09 0.65
C GLN A 81 -7.12 1.99 -0.33
N ARG A 82 -8.08 1.28 -0.92
CA ARG A 82 -7.80 0.22 -1.89
C ARG A 82 -7.23 0.83 -3.17
N ILE A 83 -6.26 0.14 -3.74
CA ILE A 83 -5.70 0.47 -5.04
C ILE A 83 -6.37 -0.44 -6.07
N PRO A 84 -6.78 0.06 -7.24
CA PRO A 84 -7.37 -0.78 -8.27
C PRO A 84 -6.50 -2.00 -8.60
N SER A 85 -7.10 -3.19 -8.63
CA SER A 85 -6.39 -4.47 -8.84
C SER A 85 -5.57 -4.47 -10.13
N ALA A 86 -6.12 -3.89 -11.20
CA ALA A 86 -5.43 -3.76 -12.48
C ALA A 86 -4.07 -3.06 -12.36
N ILE A 87 -3.97 -2.00 -11.54
CA ILE A 87 -2.72 -1.27 -11.32
C ILE A 87 -1.73 -2.17 -10.57
N ILE A 88 -2.14 -2.81 -9.48
CA ILE A 88 -1.26 -3.69 -8.68
C ILE A 88 -0.74 -4.84 -9.53
N ILE A 89 -1.63 -5.50 -10.28
CA ILE A 89 -1.29 -6.67 -11.11
C ILE A 89 -0.31 -6.26 -12.23
N SER A 90 -0.58 -5.15 -12.91
CA SER A 90 0.29 -4.66 -13.98
C SER A 90 1.68 -4.31 -13.44
N MET A 91 1.76 -3.56 -12.34
CA MET A 91 3.04 -3.20 -11.72
C MET A 91 3.81 -4.46 -11.28
N ALA A 92 3.16 -5.40 -10.59
CA ALA A 92 3.79 -6.65 -10.17
C ALA A 92 4.32 -7.45 -11.37
N GLY A 93 3.53 -7.56 -12.45
CA GLY A 93 3.95 -8.27 -13.67
C GLY A 93 5.20 -7.65 -14.30
N ILE A 94 5.23 -6.32 -14.44
CA ILE A 94 6.36 -5.58 -15.01
C ILE A 94 7.61 -5.71 -14.13
N GLU A 95 7.50 -5.42 -12.84
CA GLU A 95 8.63 -5.36 -11.90
C GLU A 95 9.23 -6.74 -11.60
N SER A 96 8.42 -7.80 -11.65
CA SER A 96 8.85 -9.16 -11.34
C SER A 96 9.07 -10.06 -12.55
N ALA A 97 8.90 -9.53 -13.78
CA ALA A 97 8.83 -10.34 -14.99
C ALA A 97 7.80 -11.49 -14.83
N TRP A 98 6.57 -11.15 -14.44
CA TRP A 98 5.47 -12.08 -14.16
C TRP A 98 5.84 -13.15 -13.14
N GLY A 99 6.60 -12.75 -12.11
CA GLY A 99 7.03 -13.63 -11.02
C GLY A 99 8.27 -14.44 -11.30
N THR A 100 8.89 -14.33 -12.47
CA THR A 100 10.07 -15.14 -12.86
C THR A 100 11.40 -14.52 -12.44
N SER A 101 11.43 -13.24 -12.06
CA SER A 101 12.66 -12.58 -11.65
C SER A 101 13.25 -13.23 -10.38
N ARG A 102 14.57 -13.13 -10.23
CA ARG A 102 15.29 -13.63 -9.04
C ARG A 102 14.69 -13.07 -7.73
N PHE A 103 14.35 -11.80 -7.71
CA PHE A 103 13.79 -11.17 -6.50
C PHE A 103 12.39 -11.70 -6.17
N ALA A 104 11.61 -12.07 -7.18
CA ALA A 104 10.31 -12.70 -6.98
C ALA A 104 10.43 -14.17 -6.53
N THR A 105 11.41 -14.92 -7.04
CA THR A 105 11.57 -16.36 -6.77
C THR A 105 12.32 -16.63 -5.47
N GLU A 106 13.41 -15.90 -5.21
CA GLU A 106 14.25 -16.09 -4.02
C GLU A 106 13.81 -15.19 -2.84
N GLY A 107 13.24 -14.02 -3.12
CA GLY A 107 12.95 -13.01 -2.12
C GLY A 107 11.46 -12.72 -1.92
N ASN A 108 10.55 -13.39 -2.65
CA ASN A 108 9.11 -13.10 -2.65
C ASN A 108 8.77 -11.62 -2.91
N ASN A 109 9.67 -10.88 -3.56
CA ASN A 109 9.53 -9.46 -3.80
C ASN A 109 9.07 -9.20 -5.23
N LEU A 110 7.80 -8.82 -5.38
CA LEU A 110 7.14 -8.62 -6.68
C LEU A 110 7.34 -7.20 -7.24
N PHE A 111 7.87 -6.27 -6.46
CA PHE A 111 7.91 -4.85 -6.81
C PHE A 111 9.30 -4.22 -6.74
N GLY A 112 10.34 -5.01 -6.49
CA GLY A 112 11.70 -4.51 -6.36
C GLY A 112 11.91 -3.55 -5.17
N ILE A 113 11.07 -3.60 -4.15
CA ILE A 113 11.14 -2.71 -2.99
C ILE A 113 12.48 -2.90 -2.27
N ARG A 114 13.16 -1.79 -2.05
CA ARG A 114 14.52 -1.75 -1.47
C ARG A 114 14.50 -1.52 0.03
N THR A 115 15.59 -1.92 0.68
CA THR A 115 15.92 -1.54 2.05
C THR A 115 17.34 -1.02 2.14
N TRP A 116 17.58 -0.06 3.03
CA TRP A 116 18.90 0.47 3.39
C TRP A 116 19.30 0.02 4.79
N ASP A 117 18.43 -0.73 5.46
CA ASP A 117 18.72 -1.36 6.75
C ASP A 117 19.59 -2.61 6.52
N PRO A 118 20.84 -2.64 6.99
CA PRO A 118 21.74 -3.77 6.78
C PRO A 118 21.27 -5.05 7.50
N ASP A 119 20.47 -4.92 8.56
CA ASP A 119 19.99 -6.03 9.37
C ASP A 119 18.67 -6.63 8.84
N ALA A 120 18.00 -5.92 7.91
CA ALA A 120 16.78 -6.42 7.29
C ALA A 120 17.08 -7.57 6.31
N PRO A 121 16.22 -8.61 6.24
CA PRO A 121 16.33 -9.64 5.21
C PRO A 121 16.33 -9.03 3.81
N GLN A 122 17.40 -9.26 3.04
CA GLN A 122 17.60 -8.64 1.76
C GLN A 122 18.44 -9.48 0.80
N LEU A 123 18.21 -9.31 -0.50
CA LEU A 123 19.05 -9.83 -1.58
C LEU A 123 19.87 -8.67 -2.18
N LYS A 124 21.15 -8.88 -2.39
CA LYS A 124 21.99 -7.89 -3.08
C LYS A 124 21.81 -8.02 -4.60
N PRO A 125 21.78 -6.89 -5.34
CA PRO A 125 21.83 -6.93 -6.80
C PRO A 125 23.15 -7.58 -7.26
N LEU A 126 23.07 -8.52 -8.21
CA LEU A 126 24.28 -9.25 -8.69
C LEU A 126 25.26 -8.31 -9.39
N GLU A 127 24.75 -7.31 -10.12
CA GLU A 127 25.56 -6.36 -10.87
C GLU A 127 26.26 -5.34 -9.95
N VAL A 128 25.76 -5.13 -8.72
CA VAL A 128 26.31 -4.18 -7.75
C VAL A 128 26.33 -4.83 -6.35
N PRO A 129 27.20 -5.84 -6.11
CA PRO A 129 27.20 -6.60 -4.86
C PRO A 129 27.51 -5.73 -3.63
N ASN A 130 28.24 -4.62 -3.82
CA ASN A 130 28.57 -3.65 -2.76
C ASN A 130 27.57 -2.50 -2.65
N ALA A 131 26.37 -2.63 -3.22
CA ALA A 131 25.33 -1.63 -3.11
C ALA A 131 24.99 -1.35 -1.62
N ARG A 132 24.83 -0.06 -1.27
CA ARG A 132 24.41 0.38 0.08
C ARG A 132 22.98 -0.01 0.42
N PHE A 133 22.23 -0.51 -0.56
CA PHE A 133 20.86 -1.01 -0.40
C PHE A 133 20.79 -2.49 -0.77
N GLY A 134 19.74 -3.15 -0.35
CA GLY A 134 19.33 -4.45 -0.85
C GLY A 134 17.86 -4.43 -1.27
N VAL A 135 17.43 -5.46 -1.96
CA VAL A 135 16.02 -5.70 -2.27
C VAL A 135 15.44 -6.52 -1.13
N LYS A 136 14.36 -6.05 -0.52
CA LYS A 136 13.72 -6.70 0.64
C LYS A 136 13.36 -8.15 0.33
N VAL A 137 13.51 -9.01 1.32
CA VAL A 137 13.01 -10.40 1.29
C VAL A 137 11.78 -10.48 2.18
N TYR A 138 10.71 -11.08 1.65
CA TYR A 138 9.45 -11.26 2.35
C TYR A 138 9.20 -12.74 2.66
N LYS A 139 8.40 -12.99 3.68
CA LYS A 139 7.97 -14.35 4.02
C LYS A 139 7.10 -14.95 2.92
N THR A 140 6.25 -14.13 2.32
CA THR A 140 5.32 -14.50 1.26
C THR A 140 5.25 -13.42 0.19
N LYS A 141 4.77 -13.78 -1.00
CA LYS A 141 4.52 -12.80 -2.07
C LYS A 141 3.41 -11.82 -1.69
N CYS A 142 2.39 -12.28 -0.94
CA CYS A 142 1.34 -11.39 -0.43
C CYS A 142 1.89 -10.33 0.54
N SER A 143 2.91 -10.64 1.32
CA SER A 143 3.58 -9.65 2.18
C SER A 143 4.25 -8.55 1.35
N SER A 144 4.79 -8.84 0.17
CA SER A 144 5.34 -7.80 -0.71
C SER A 144 4.25 -6.94 -1.35
N VAL A 145 3.07 -7.53 -1.64
CA VAL A 145 1.89 -6.78 -2.11
C VAL A 145 1.39 -5.83 -1.03
N GLN A 146 1.32 -6.30 0.22
CA GLN A 146 0.93 -5.47 1.35
C GLN A 146 1.90 -4.28 1.52
N ASP A 147 3.22 -4.52 1.51
CA ASP A 147 4.23 -3.44 1.65
C ASP A 147 4.14 -2.39 0.52
N MET A 148 3.86 -2.82 -0.71
CA MET A 148 3.60 -1.91 -1.83
C MET A 148 2.37 -1.05 -1.58
N ILE A 149 1.25 -1.65 -1.17
CA ILE A 149 0.01 -0.93 -0.84
C ILE A 149 0.23 0.05 0.30
N ASP A 150 0.92 -0.38 1.36
CA ASP A 150 1.24 0.46 2.52
C ASP A 150 2.17 1.62 2.14
N THR A 151 3.14 1.37 1.26
CA THR A 151 4.02 2.41 0.73
C THR A 151 3.23 3.49 0.00
N ILE A 152 2.32 3.12 -0.90
CA ILE A 152 1.50 4.09 -1.64
C ILE A 152 0.51 4.81 -0.68
N ASN A 153 -0.01 4.10 0.30
CA ASN A 153 -0.95 4.68 1.26
C ASN A 153 -0.31 5.63 2.28
N ASN A 154 0.96 5.43 2.64
CA ASN A 154 1.57 6.15 3.76
C ASN A 154 2.71 7.08 3.35
N HIS A 155 3.47 6.76 2.29
CA HIS A 155 4.63 7.58 1.93
C HIS A 155 4.20 8.91 1.30
N SER A 156 4.90 10.00 1.69
CA SER A 156 4.55 11.38 1.28
C SER A 156 4.59 11.62 -0.23
N ALA A 157 5.47 10.93 -0.95
CA ALA A 157 5.60 11.02 -2.41
C ALA A 157 4.30 10.67 -3.16
N TYR A 158 3.42 9.83 -2.58
CA TYR A 158 2.18 9.39 -3.22
C TYR A 158 0.92 10.15 -2.74
N LYS A 159 1.10 11.32 -2.15
CA LYS A 159 -0.02 12.15 -1.66
C LYS A 159 -1.01 12.50 -2.78
N ASP A 160 -0.52 12.82 -3.96
CA ASP A 160 -1.37 13.23 -5.08
C ASP A 160 -2.07 12.03 -5.73
N PHE A 161 -1.45 10.84 -5.73
CA PHE A 161 -2.13 9.59 -6.06
C PHE A 161 -3.33 9.34 -5.13
N ARG A 162 -3.14 9.48 -3.81
CA ARG A 162 -4.21 9.26 -2.84
C ARG A 162 -5.37 10.24 -3.02
N LYS A 163 -5.10 11.52 -3.31
CA LYS A 163 -6.14 12.52 -3.59
C LYS A 163 -6.92 12.19 -4.86
N GLU A 164 -6.23 11.81 -5.93
CA GLU A 164 -6.88 11.46 -7.19
C GLU A 164 -7.70 10.17 -7.04
N ARG A 165 -7.17 9.17 -6.34
CA ARG A 165 -7.89 7.93 -6.01
C ARG A 165 -9.18 8.21 -5.22
N GLU A 166 -9.11 9.03 -4.19
CA GLU A 166 -10.28 9.40 -3.37
C GLU A 166 -11.36 10.08 -4.21
N LYS A 167 -10.97 11.02 -5.08
CA LYS A 167 -11.87 11.68 -6.01
C LYS A 167 -12.54 10.69 -6.96
N GLN A 168 -11.80 9.77 -7.55
CA GLN A 168 -12.34 8.77 -8.47
C GLN A 168 -13.25 7.77 -7.75
N TYR A 169 -12.89 7.37 -6.52
CA TYR A 169 -13.73 6.53 -5.68
C TYR A 169 -15.10 7.18 -5.43
N ASP A 170 -15.13 8.47 -5.10
CA ASP A 170 -16.37 9.20 -4.85
C ASP A 170 -17.24 9.36 -6.11
N ASN A 171 -16.62 9.44 -7.29
CA ASN A 171 -17.31 9.50 -8.57
C ASN A 171 -17.77 8.12 -9.08
N GLY A 172 -17.26 7.02 -8.50
CA GLY A 172 -17.58 5.65 -8.91
C GLY A 172 -17.00 5.25 -10.27
N ASP A 173 -15.99 5.96 -10.76
CA ASP A 173 -15.36 5.70 -12.06
C ASP A 173 -13.83 5.77 -11.95
N TRP A 174 -13.14 4.82 -12.61
CA TRP A 174 -11.70 4.66 -12.56
C TRP A 174 -11.03 5.07 -13.87
N ASP A 175 -10.32 6.20 -13.85
CA ASP A 175 -9.37 6.61 -14.88
C ASP A 175 -7.94 6.14 -14.47
N TYR A 176 -7.57 4.95 -14.91
CA TYR A 176 -6.26 4.36 -14.59
C TYR A 176 -5.09 5.22 -15.10
N ARG A 177 -5.21 5.84 -16.29
CA ARG A 177 -4.15 6.70 -16.83
C ARG A 177 -3.86 7.85 -15.88
N ARG A 178 -4.90 8.51 -15.43
CA ARG A 178 -4.79 9.66 -14.53
C ARG A 178 -4.24 9.28 -13.15
N LEU A 179 -4.59 8.10 -12.65
CA LEU A 179 -4.00 7.56 -11.41
C LEU A 179 -2.51 7.26 -11.58
N LEU A 180 -2.13 6.62 -12.66
CA LEU A 180 -0.75 6.21 -12.94
C LEU A 180 0.19 7.40 -13.13
N GLU A 181 -0.30 8.52 -13.69
CA GLU A 181 0.45 9.77 -13.78
C GLU A 181 0.84 10.34 -12.39
N LYS A 182 0.19 9.92 -11.31
CA LYS A 182 0.50 10.32 -9.94
C LYS A 182 1.41 9.31 -9.21
N LEU A 183 1.90 8.29 -9.90
CA LEU A 183 2.89 7.32 -9.41
C LEU A 183 4.31 7.60 -9.95
N ASP A 184 4.60 8.81 -10.37
CA ASP A 184 5.90 9.24 -10.93
C ASP A 184 7.10 8.96 -10.00
N ALA A 185 6.88 9.02 -8.69
CA ALA A 185 7.90 8.69 -7.71
C ALA A 185 8.23 7.18 -7.61
N TRP A 186 7.44 6.30 -8.23
CA TRP A 186 7.70 4.86 -8.20
C TRP A 186 8.87 4.46 -9.10
N SER A 187 8.99 5.09 -10.26
CA SER A 187 10.03 4.77 -11.25
C SER A 187 10.68 6.04 -11.79
N THR A 188 11.98 5.98 -12.02
CA THR A 188 12.73 7.04 -12.72
C THR A 188 12.49 7.05 -14.24
N ASN A 189 11.83 6.03 -14.77
CA ASN A 189 11.46 5.96 -16.19
C ASN A 189 10.24 6.84 -16.47
N PRO A 190 10.36 7.93 -17.26
CA PRO A 190 9.24 8.84 -17.53
C PRO A 190 8.11 8.18 -18.34
N LYS A 191 8.36 7.03 -18.95
CA LYS A 191 7.35 6.26 -19.69
C LYS A 191 6.62 5.21 -18.82
N TYR A 192 6.98 5.11 -17.55
CA TYR A 192 6.49 4.04 -16.68
C TYR A 192 4.95 3.98 -16.59
N ALA A 193 4.32 5.12 -16.37
CA ALA A 193 2.85 5.21 -16.31
C ALA A 193 2.19 4.68 -17.60
N GLY A 194 2.74 5.03 -18.75
CA GLY A 194 2.28 4.51 -20.05
C GLY A 194 2.45 3.00 -20.17
N ILE A 195 3.62 2.47 -19.80
CA ILE A 195 3.91 1.02 -19.83
C ILE A 195 2.92 0.24 -18.96
N VAL A 196 2.67 0.73 -17.73
CA VAL A 196 1.69 0.10 -16.82
C VAL A 196 0.29 0.16 -17.42
N PHE A 197 -0.13 1.31 -17.96
CA PHE A 197 -1.43 1.47 -18.60
C PHE A 197 -1.61 0.54 -19.80
N ASP A 198 -0.63 0.50 -20.69
CA ASP A 198 -0.66 -0.36 -21.89
C ASP A 198 -0.73 -1.85 -21.48
N THR A 199 -0.06 -2.23 -20.40
CA THR A 199 -0.14 -3.59 -19.85
C THR A 199 -1.55 -3.91 -19.34
N ILE A 200 -2.21 -2.98 -18.64
CA ILE A 200 -3.59 -3.14 -18.18
C ILE A 200 -4.51 -3.41 -19.38
N ILE A 201 -4.41 -2.61 -20.44
CA ILE A 201 -5.27 -2.72 -21.61
C ILE A 201 -4.97 -4.00 -22.41
N THR A 202 -3.69 -4.27 -22.70
CA THR A 202 -3.27 -5.42 -23.52
C THR A 202 -3.58 -6.75 -22.86
N ARG A 203 -3.44 -6.83 -21.54
CA ARG A 203 -3.72 -8.03 -20.76
C ARG A 203 -5.17 -8.11 -20.28
N GLN A 204 -6.00 -7.10 -20.56
CA GLN A 204 -7.40 -7.00 -20.11
C GLN A 204 -7.52 -7.23 -18.58
N LEU A 205 -6.63 -6.59 -17.81
CA LEU A 205 -6.58 -6.79 -16.36
C LEU A 205 -7.84 -6.23 -15.67
N PRO A 206 -8.35 -6.95 -14.63
CA PRO A 206 -9.60 -6.61 -13.93
C PRO A 206 -9.46 -5.42 -12.97
#